data_ae6a9184f1beb963fb00dab8ba0b4aac
#
_entry.id   ae6a9184f1beb963fb00dab8ba0b4aac
#
_cell.length_a   1.000
_cell.length_b   1.000
_cell.length_c   1.000
_cell.angle_alpha   90.00
_cell.angle_beta   90.00
_cell.angle_gamma   90.00
#
_symmetry.space_group_name_H-M   'P 1'
#
loop_
_entity.id
_entity.type
_entity.pdbx_description
1 polymer ?
#
loop_
_entity_poly.entity_id
_entity_poly.type
_entity_poly.pdbx_seq_one_letter_code
_entity_poly.pdbx_strand_id
1 'polypeptide(L)'
;VVIEDDVELGAQTCVDRAALGQTRIGRGTKIDNMVHVGHNCDIGERVVIAAQTGISGSVVIEDDVLIGGQVGFGDHIRVLSGAVIGSKAGILPGKIVRPGVWWGIPIQPLDEYKRRNAHLGHLPEMRAEIKELKKQLEELKKGNSS
;
A
#
# COMPACT_ATOMS: atom_id res chain seq x y z
N VAL A 1 -25.02 -6.68 3.49
CA VAL A 1 -24.27 -5.75 2.66
C VAL A 1 -25.15 -4.56 2.35
N VAL A 2 -24.62 -3.36 2.48
CA VAL A 2 -25.25 -2.09 2.10
C VAL A 2 -24.43 -1.46 0.97
N ILE A 3 -25.06 -1.18 -0.16
CA ILE A 3 -24.48 -0.51 -1.29
C ILE A 3 -25.34 0.75 -1.54
N GLU A 4 -24.70 1.91 -1.43
CA GLU A 4 -25.39 3.19 -1.56
C GLU A 4 -25.55 3.62 -3.03
N ASP A 5 -26.17 4.80 -3.24
CA ASP A 5 -26.48 5.31 -4.57
C ASP A 5 -25.21 5.58 -5.40
N ASP A 6 -25.32 5.46 -6.71
CA ASP A 6 -24.26 5.76 -7.70
C ASP A 6 -22.98 4.93 -7.55
N VAL A 7 -23.02 3.80 -6.83
CA VAL A 7 -21.91 2.85 -6.73
C VAL A 7 -21.82 2.05 -8.04
N GLU A 8 -20.60 1.86 -8.55
CA GLU A 8 -20.31 0.95 -9.64
C GLU A 8 -19.46 -0.22 -9.15
N LEU A 9 -19.86 -1.44 -9.52
CA LEU A 9 -19.12 -2.66 -9.23
C LEU A 9 -18.75 -3.34 -10.55
N GLY A 10 -17.45 -3.55 -10.75
CA GLY A 10 -16.90 -4.24 -11.91
C GLY A 10 -17.20 -5.73 -11.89
N ALA A 11 -16.96 -6.37 -13.03
CA ALA A 11 -17.19 -7.80 -13.20
C ALA A 11 -16.35 -8.64 -12.24
N GLN A 12 -16.95 -9.71 -11.69
CA GLN A 12 -16.32 -10.64 -10.74
C GLN A 12 -15.84 -9.98 -9.44
N THR A 13 -16.33 -8.81 -9.09
CA THR A 13 -16.09 -8.20 -7.79
C THR A 13 -16.98 -8.89 -6.74
N CYS A 14 -16.34 -9.31 -5.64
CA CYS A 14 -16.98 -10.00 -4.54
C CYS A 14 -17.05 -9.09 -3.31
N VAL A 15 -18.21 -9.03 -2.67
CA VAL A 15 -18.43 -8.27 -1.43
C VAL A 15 -18.97 -9.22 -0.37
N ASP A 16 -18.17 -9.50 0.64
CA ASP A 16 -18.57 -10.38 1.74
C ASP A 16 -19.55 -9.69 2.68
N ARG A 17 -20.53 -10.45 3.14
CA ARG A 17 -21.39 -9.97 4.21
C ARG A 17 -20.65 -9.88 5.54
N ALA A 18 -21.06 -8.97 6.40
CA ALA A 18 -20.59 -8.95 7.79
C ALA A 18 -21.13 -10.16 8.59
N ALA A 19 -20.34 -10.64 9.53
CA ALA A 19 -20.82 -11.63 10.50
C ALA A 19 -21.83 -11.00 11.46
N LEU A 20 -21.51 -9.82 12.00
CA LEU A 20 -22.37 -8.95 12.79
C LEU A 20 -22.26 -7.53 12.23
N GLY A 21 -23.35 -6.75 12.24
CA GLY A 21 -23.36 -5.41 11.66
C GLY A 21 -23.49 -5.45 10.13
N GLN A 22 -22.68 -4.66 9.44
CA GLN A 22 -22.76 -4.53 7.98
C GLN A 22 -21.39 -4.37 7.33
N THR A 23 -21.29 -4.79 6.07
CA THR A 23 -20.29 -4.34 5.12
C THR A 23 -20.94 -3.26 4.27
N ARG A 24 -20.32 -2.07 4.17
CA ARG A 24 -20.91 -0.90 3.53
C ARG A 24 -20.01 -0.38 2.42
N ILE A 25 -20.62 0.07 1.33
CA ILE A 25 -19.97 0.79 0.23
C ILE A 25 -20.72 2.10 0.04
N GLY A 26 -20.05 3.22 0.27
CA GLY A 26 -20.60 4.57 0.26
C GLY A 26 -20.86 5.11 -1.15
N ARG A 27 -21.67 6.15 -1.20
CA ARG A 27 -22.17 6.77 -2.42
C ARG A 27 -21.07 7.16 -3.41
N GLY A 28 -21.32 6.91 -4.70
CA GLY A 28 -20.45 7.33 -5.80
C GLY A 28 -19.12 6.57 -5.87
N THR A 29 -18.90 5.57 -5.04
CA THR A 29 -17.70 4.75 -5.07
C THR A 29 -17.65 3.86 -6.30
N LYS A 30 -16.48 3.77 -6.93
CA LYS A 30 -16.23 3.02 -8.16
C LYS A 30 -15.24 1.90 -7.86
N ILE A 31 -15.68 0.68 -8.05
CA ILE A 31 -14.88 -0.54 -7.81
C ILE A 31 -14.75 -1.29 -9.14
N ASP A 32 -13.54 -1.48 -9.59
CA ASP A 32 -13.21 -2.14 -10.86
C ASP A 32 -13.32 -3.68 -10.71
N ASN A 33 -12.93 -4.39 -11.76
CA ASN A 33 -13.11 -5.83 -11.90
C ASN A 33 -12.25 -6.64 -10.89
N MET A 34 -12.77 -7.80 -10.49
CA MET A 34 -12.04 -8.78 -9.66
C MET A 34 -11.53 -8.20 -8.33
N VAL A 35 -12.20 -7.23 -7.76
CA VAL A 35 -11.90 -6.72 -6.42
C VAL A 35 -12.58 -7.60 -5.38
N HIS A 36 -11.89 -7.89 -4.28
CA HIS A 36 -12.48 -8.57 -3.14
C HIS A 36 -12.61 -7.61 -1.96
N VAL A 37 -13.81 -7.46 -1.46
CA VAL A 37 -14.13 -6.69 -0.25
C VAL A 37 -14.53 -7.65 0.85
N GLY A 38 -13.67 -7.80 1.86
CA GLY A 38 -13.89 -8.68 2.99
C GLY A 38 -15.01 -8.22 3.93
N HIS A 39 -15.37 -9.10 4.85
CA HIS A 39 -16.45 -8.86 5.80
C HIS A 39 -16.24 -7.65 6.71
N ASN A 40 -17.29 -6.97 7.09
CA ASN A 40 -17.26 -5.83 8.03
C ASN A 40 -16.42 -4.63 7.53
N CYS A 41 -16.15 -4.53 6.24
CA CYS A 41 -15.52 -3.34 5.67
C CYS A 41 -16.50 -2.18 5.63
N ASP A 42 -15.99 -0.96 5.87
CA ASP A 42 -16.72 0.30 5.70
C ASP A 42 -15.94 1.15 4.68
N ILE A 43 -16.48 1.22 3.46
CA ILE A 43 -15.90 2.00 2.37
C ILE A 43 -16.72 3.28 2.22
N GLY A 44 -16.06 4.42 2.32
CA GLY A 44 -16.62 5.75 2.26
C GLY A 44 -17.17 6.14 0.89
N GLU A 45 -17.41 7.44 0.71
CA GLU A 45 -17.96 7.99 -0.52
C GLU A 45 -16.86 8.32 -1.53
N ARG A 46 -17.16 8.24 -2.83
CA ARG A 46 -16.30 8.63 -3.96
C ARG A 46 -14.92 7.96 -3.94
N VAL A 47 -14.82 6.80 -3.33
CA VAL A 47 -13.61 5.98 -3.35
C VAL A 47 -13.46 5.33 -4.72
N VAL A 48 -12.23 5.28 -5.23
CA VAL A 48 -11.92 4.57 -6.48
C VAL A 48 -10.97 3.42 -6.17
N ILE A 49 -11.37 2.21 -6.56
CA ILE A 49 -10.59 0.99 -6.34
C ILE A 49 -10.36 0.31 -7.69
N ALA A 50 -9.11 0.27 -8.12
CA ALA A 50 -8.74 -0.38 -9.38
C ALA A 50 -8.68 -1.91 -9.23
N ALA A 51 -8.65 -2.58 -10.36
CA ALA A 51 -8.85 -4.03 -10.51
C ALA A 51 -7.87 -4.89 -9.68
N GLN A 52 -8.35 -6.08 -9.30
CA GLN A 52 -7.59 -7.11 -8.60
C GLN A 52 -7.08 -6.70 -7.22
N THR A 53 -7.67 -5.69 -6.59
CA THR A 53 -7.35 -5.29 -5.23
C THR A 53 -8.09 -6.21 -4.23
N GLY A 54 -7.36 -6.66 -3.21
CA GLY A 54 -7.89 -7.48 -2.13
C GLY A 54 -7.95 -6.71 -0.82
N ILE A 55 -9.13 -6.59 -0.23
CA ILE A 55 -9.38 -5.92 1.03
C ILE A 55 -9.82 -6.95 2.07
N SER A 56 -9.00 -7.16 3.10
CA SER A 56 -9.32 -8.06 4.20
C SER A 56 -10.43 -7.51 5.08
N GLY A 57 -10.87 -8.32 6.06
CA GLY A 57 -12.00 -7.95 6.93
C GLY A 57 -11.74 -6.74 7.83
N SER A 58 -12.80 -6.04 8.19
CA SER A 58 -12.80 -4.91 9.15
C SER A 58 -11.93 -3.73 8.75
N VAL A 59 -11.73 -3.52 7.46
CA VAL A 59 -11.01 -2.37 6.91
C VAL A 59 -11.96 -1.19 6.80
N VAL A 60 -11.49 0.00 7.20
CA VAL A 60 -12.20 1.27 7.05
C VAL A 60 -11.44 2.12 6.02
N ILE A 61 -12.13 2.52 4.96
CA ILE A 61 -11.63 3.44 3.94
C ILE A 61 -12.53 4.65 3.95
N GLU A 62 -11.98 5.80 4.31
CA GLU A 62 -12.71 7.07 4.34
C GLU A 62 -12.94 7.61 2.93
N ASP A 63 -13.57 8.79 2.82
CA ASP A 63 -13.98 9.36 1.54
C ASP A 63 -12.81 9.80 0.66
N ASP A 64 -13.05 9.89 -0.66
CA ASP A 64 -12.13 10.45 -1.65
C ASP A 64 -10.75 9.75 -1.70
N VAL A 65 -10.68 8.47 -1.36
CA VAL A 65 -9.47 7.65 -1.43
C VAL A 65 -9.32 7.05 -2.82
N LEU A 66 -8.09 7.07 -3.35
CA LEU A 66 -7.75 6.43 -4.63
C LEU A 66 -6.85 5.23 -4.38
N ILE A 67 -7.24 4.06 -4.89
CA ILE A 67 -6.51 2.80 -4.72
C ILE A 67 -6.17 2.22 -6.09
N GLY A 68 -4.88 2.06 -6.34
CA GLY A 68 -4.34 1.44 -7.53
C GLY A 68 -4.66 -0.05 -7.63
N GLY A 69 -4.37 -0.65 -8.78
CA GLY A 69 -4.62 -2.08 -9.00
C GLY A 69 -3.67 -3.00 -8.23
N GLN A 70 -4.16 -4.21 -7.92
CA GLN A 70 -3.39 -5.26 -7.26
C GLN A 70 -2.85 -4.86 -5.88
N VAL A 71 -3.56 -4.01 -5.16
CA VAL A 71 -3.21 -3.63 -3.78
C VAL A 71 -3.73 -4.68 -2.81
N GLY A 72 -2.90 -5.03 -1.83
CA GLY A 72 -3.27 -5.95 -0.75
C GLY A 72 -3.45 -5.21 0.57
N PHE A 73 -4.62 -5.35 1.17
CA PHE A 73 -4.92 -4.83 2.50
C PHE A 73 -4.94 -5.95 3.53
N GLY A 74 -4.14 -5.83 4.58
CA GLY A 74 -4.33 -6.61 5.79
C GLY A 74 -5.63 -6.22 6.51
N ASP A 75 -5.98 -6.95 7.55
CA ASP A 75 -7.18 -6.69 8.35
C ASP A 75 -7.04 -5.47 9.27
N HIS A 76 -8.17 -4.88 9.67
CA HIS A 76 -8.24 -3.76 10.62
C HIS A 76 -7.41 -2.52 10.22
N ILE A 77 -7.26 -2.27 8.92
CA ILE A 77 -6.59 -1.06 8.40
C ILE A 77 -7.60 0.10 8.39
N ARG A 78 -7.10 1.30 8.65
CA ARG A 78 -7.84 2.54 8.42
C ARG A 78 -7.11 3.42 7.42
N VAL A 79 -7.78 3.76 6.32
CA VAL A 79 -7.29 4.71 5.32
C VAL A 79 -8.07 6.00 5.46
N LEU A 80 -7.35 7.09 5.76
CA LEU A 80 -7.95 8.40 5.95
C LEU A 80 -8.25 9.09 4.62
N SER A 81 -9.24 9.98 4.63
CA SER A 81 -9.73 10.70 3.44
C SER A 81 -8.62 11.33 2.63
N GLY A 82 -8.74 11.23 1.29
CA GLY A 82 -7.79 11.82 0.35
C GLY A 82 -6.45 11.10 0.22
N ALA A 83 -6.28 9.93 0.82
CA ALA A 83 -5.08 9.13 0.60
C ALA A 83 -5.06 8.53 -0.82
N VAL A 84 -3.86 8.40 -1.39
CA VAL A 84 -3.63 7.74 -2.68
C VAL A 84 -2.69 6.57 -2.48
N ILE A 85 -3.12 5.37 -2.85
CA ILE A 85 -2.35 4.14 -2.73
C ILE A 85 -1.96 3.66 -4.11
N GLY A 86 -0.66 3.59 -4.38
CA GLY A 86 -0.13 3.15 -5.67
C GLY A 86 -0.34 1.66 -5.94
N SER A 87 -0.34 1.29 -7.21
CA SER A 87 -0.55 -0.09 -7.64
C SER A 87 0.50 -1.04 -7.03
N LYS A 88 0.08 -2.28 -6.76
CA LYS A 88 0.89 -3.34 -6.15
C LYS A 88 1.43 -3.02 -4.75
N ALA A 89 0.86 -2.04 -4.07
CA ALA A 89 1.21 -1.76 -2.69
C ALA A 89 0.68 -2.84 -1.74
N GLY A 90 1.39 -3.07 -0.65
CA GLY A 90 0.97 -3.99 0.41
C GLY A 90 0.88 -3.27 1.76
N ILE A 91 -0.27 -3.33 2.41
CA ILE A 91 -0.55 -2.64 3.66
C ILE A 91 -0.67 -3.67 4.78
N LEU A 92 0.20 -3.55 5.77
CA LEU A 92 0.21 -4.47 6.91
C LEU A 92 -1.02 -4.25 7.82
N PRO A 93 -1.49 -5.32 8.50
CA PRO A 93 -2.64 -5.23 9.39
C PRO A 93 -2.54 -4.12 10.43
N GLY A 94 -3.68 -3.52 10.79
CA GLY A 94 -3.78 -2.50 11.82
C GLY A 94 -3.16 -1.14 11.49
N LYS A 95 -2.66 -0.93 10.28
CA LYS A 95 -2.03 0.33 9.89
C LYS A 95 -3.06 1.43 9.67
N ILE A 96 -2.69 2.66 10.09
CA ILE A 96 -3.40 3.90 9.72
C ILE A 96 -2.64 4.57 8.58
N VAL A 97 -3.30 4.69 7.42
CA VAL A 97 -2.76 5.37 6.24
C VAL A 97 -3.28 6.79 6.22
N ARG A 98 -2.39 7.77 6.35
CA ARG A 98 -2.73 9.19 6.36
C ARG A 98 -2.88 9.74 4.93
N PRO A 99 -3.47 10.93 4.74
CA PRO A 99 -3.50 11.61 3.44
C PRO A 99 -2.09 11.71 2.84
N GLY A 100 -2.00 11.64 1.51
CA GLY A 100 -0.75 11.64 0.77
C GLY A 100 -0.61 10.43 -0.15
N VAL A 101 0.49 10.35 -0.86
CA VAL A 101 0.76 9.28 -1.83
C VAL A 101 1.66 8.22 -1.21
N TRP A 102 1.20 6.97 -1.25
CA TRP A 102 1.84 5.82 -0.61
C TRP A 102 2.16 4.74 -1.64
N TRP A 103 3.31 4.09 -1.51
CA TRP A 103 3.74 3.04 -2.43
C TRP A 103 4.59 1.97 -1.75
N GLY A 104 4.67 0.78 -2.35
CA GLY A 104 5.59 -0.27 -1.96
C GLY A 104 5.00 -1.34 -1.04
N ILE A 105 5.85 -2.31 -0.69
CA ILE A 105 5.57 -3.42 0.22
C ILE A 105 6.70 -3.52 1.24
N PRO A 106 6.47 -3.25 2.54
CA PRO A 106 5.27 -2.61 3.08
C PRO A 106 5.11 -1.19 2.59
N ILE A 107 3.87 -0.68 2.63
CA ILE A 107 3.54 0.68 2.16
C ILE A 107 4.31 1.75 2.93
N GLN A 108 4.82 2.72 2.20
CA GLN A 108 5.55 3.89 2.70
C GLN A 108 5.25 5.12 1.85
N PRO A 109 5.52 6.34 2.32
CA PRO A 109 5.40 7.55 1.51
C PRO A 109 6.16 7.42 0.19
N LEU A 110 5.59 7.93 -0.90
CA LEU A 110 6.15 7.77 -2.24
C LEU A 110 7.61 8.26 -2.36
N ASP A 111 7.94 9.37 -1.70
CA ASP A 111 9.29 9.93 -1.78
C ASP A 111 10.32 9.05 -1.06
N GLU A 112 9.94 8.41 0.03
CA GLU A 112 10.78 7.43 0.72
C GLU A 112 10.96 6.18 -0.14
N TYR A 113 9.88 5.70 -0.78
CA TYR A 113 9.94 4.58 -1.72
C TYR A 113 10.88 4.86 -2.88
N LYS A 114 10.77 6.01 -3.54
CA LYS A 114 11.64 6.41 -4.66
C LYS A 114 13.10 6.48 -4.24
N ARG A 115 13.40 7.13 -3.11
CA ARG A 115 14.76 7.25 -2.59
C ARG A 115 15.37 5.89 -2.27
N ARG A 116 14.62 5.02 -1.59
CA ARG A 116 15.09 3.67 -1.27
C ARG A 116 15.37 2.85 -2.53
N ASN A 117 14.50 2.90 -3.53
CA ASN A 117 14.71 2.18 -4.79
C ASN A 117 15.91 2.71 -5.59
N ALA A 118 16.17 4.02 -5.57
CA ALA A 118 17.36 4.57 -6.17
C ALA A 118 18.64 3.99 -5.54
N HIS A 119 18.69 3.91 -4.20
CA HIS A 119 19.83 3.30 -3.50
C HIS A 119 19.98 1.80 -3.79
N LEU A 120 18.87 1.06 -3.94
CA LEU A 120 18.93 -0.36 -4.29
C LEU A 120 19.65 -0.61 -5.61
N GLY A 121 19.48 0.26 -6.60
CA GLY A 121 20.17 0.18 -7.88
C GLY A 121 21.70 0.35 -7.78
N HIS A 122 22.18 1.09 -6.78
CA HIS A 122 23.60 1.37 -6.55
C HIS A 122 24.30 0.43 -5.55
N LEU A 123 23.59 -0.55 -5.01
CA LEU A 123 24.16 -1.49 -4.03
C LEU A 123 25.43 -2.22 -4.54
N PRO A 124 25.52 -2.69 -5.80
CA PRO A 124 26.74 -3.33 -6.29
C PRO A 124 27.94 -2.40 -6.28
N GLU A 125 27.75 -1.15 -6.68
CA GLU A 125 28.78 -0.10 -6.70
C GLU A 125 29.24 0.25 -5.29
N MET A 126 28.31 0.49 -4.39
CA MET A 126 28.59 0.76 -2.97
C MET A 126 29.37 -0.38 -2.31
N ARG A 127 29.05 -1.64 -2.66
CA ARG A 127 29.76 -2.81 -2.16
C ARG A 127 31.22 -2.86 -2.67
N ALA A 128 31.44 -2.51 -3.94
CA ALA A 128 32.78 -2.44 -4.53
C ALA A 128 33.62 -1.35 -3.87
N GLU A 129 33.06 -0.16 -3.68
CA GLU A 129 33.70 0.97 -2.99
C GLU A 129 34.09 0.62 -1.55
N ILE A 130 33.18 0.01 -0.80
CA ILE A 130 33.45 -0.43 0.59
C ILE A 130 34.59 -1.45 0.62
N LYS A 131 34.68 -2.35 -0.34
CA LYS A 131 35.76 -3.34 -0.41
C LYS A 131 37.10 -2.66 -0.69
N GLU A 132 37.14 -1.70 -1.60
CA GLU A 132 38.33 -0.94 -1.92
C GLU A 132 38.80 -0.07 -0.74
N LEU A 133 37.87 0.64 -0.09
CA LEU A 133 38.17 1.44 1.10
C LEU A 133 38.74 0.60 2.25
N LYS A 134 38.21 -0.60 2.47
CA LYS A 134 38.75 -1.53 3.49
C LYS A 134 40.18 -1.92 3.15
N LYS A 135 40.49 -2.21 1.89
CA LYS A 135 41.84 -2.56 1.46
C LYS A 135 42.82 -1.40 1.70
N GLN A 136 42.45 -0.19 1.30
CA GLN A 136 43.27 1.01 1.52
C GLN A 136 43.50 1.28 3.01
N LEU A 137 42.49 1.07 3.84
CA LEU A 137 42.62 1.22 5.29
C LEU A 137 43.62 0.19 5.90
N GLU A 138 43.60 -1.05 5.42
CA GLU A 138 44.55 -2.08 5.86
C GLU A 138 45.98 -1.76 5.43
N GLU A 139 46.18 -1.23 4.22
CA GLU A 139 47.48 -0.81 3.73
C GLU A 139 48.04 0.36 4.55
N LEU A 140 47.21 1.37 4.86
CA LEU A 140 47.59 2.49 5.72
C LEU A 140 47.96 2.04 7.16
N LYS A 141 47.23 1.11 7.74
CA LYS A 141 47.55 0.57 9.06
C LYS A 141 48.88 -0.16 9.10
N LYS A 142 49.23 -0.89 8.04
CA LYS A 142 50.51 -1.59 7.95
C LYS A 142 51.67 -0.60 7.75
N GLY A 143 51.48 0.49 6.99
CA GLY A 143 52.47 1.55 6.79
C GLY A 143 52.76 2.36 8.04
N ASN A 144 51.82 2.52 8.97
CA ASN A 144 52.00 3.27 10.22
C ASN A 144 52.58 2.41 11.39
N SER A 145 52.82 1.12 11.16
CA SER A 145 53.35 0.20 12.19
C SER A 145 54.84 -0.10 11.94
N SER A 146 55.47 0.63 11.02
CA SER A 146 56.93 0.59 10.75
C SER A 146 57.56 1.90 11.19
#